data_0f4af6114e851ecdc6f5b19611b50032
#
_entry.id   0f4af6114e851ecdc6f5b19611b50032
#
_cell.length_a   1.000
_cell.length_b   1.000
_cell.length_c   1.000
_cell.angle_alpha   90.00
_cell.angle_beta   90.00
_cell.angle_gamma   90.00
#
_symmetry.space_group_name_H-M   'P 1'
#
loop_
_entity.id
_entity.type
_entity.pdbx_description
1 polymer ?
#
loop_
_entity_poly.entity_id
_entity_poly.type
_entity_poly.pdbx_seq_one_letter_code
_entity_poly.pdbx_strand_id
1 'polypeptide(L)'
;MTLTLPRSIAQQVRPDFPILDQRVHDQPLVYLDNAATSQKPRQVIDALRHYYEWDNANVHRGVHALSMRATDAYEAAREKVAKFVNARSFQEIVFTRNASEAINVVAYSWGMSQLQAGDEIILSVAEHHSNLVPWQLVAQRTGAVLKFVGLDATESLDLEQLRSLISDRTKLVSLVHVSNTLGCVLPVAEVVAAARSVGAKVLLDACQSAPHLALDVQALDCDWLVASGHKMCAPTGIGFLYGKLELLRSMPPFLGGGEMIAEVDLERSTYADLPHKLEAGTPAIGEAIALGAAIDYLSAIGMDAIHRYEAELTRHLFDRLGAIPKVRIYGPRPQADGSGRAALAAFTVDGIHAHDLSSFLDQEGIAIRSGHHCTQPLHKSLNIASSARASLYFYNTIEEIDRFAQALHATINFFQSVG
;
A
#
# COMPACT_ATOMS: atom_id res chain seq x y z
N MET A 1 1.45 -42.66 17.28
CA MET A 1 1.36 -41.21 17.66
C MET A 1 1.71 -40.43 16.42
N THR A 2 0.72 -39.98 15.65
CA THR A 2 0.94 -39.19 14.44
C THR A 2 1.31 -37.77 14.89
N LEU A 3 2.56 -37.38 14.71
CA LEU A 3 3.01 -35.99 14.90
C LEU A 3 2.22 -35.14 13.90
N THR A 4 1.19 -34.44 14.37
CA THR A 4 0.56 -33.37 13.60
C THR A 4 1.59 -32.25 13.44
N LEU A 5 2.06 -32.01 12.21
CA LEU A 5 2.88 -30.83 11.89
C LEU A 5 2.13 -29.57 12.34
N PRO A 6 2.84 -28.55 12.87
CA PRO A 6 2.20 -27.31 13.22
C PRO A 6 1.50 -26.72 11.98
N ARG A 7 0.25 -26.26 12.14
CA ARG A 7 -0.52 -25.64 11.07
C ARG A 7 0.19 -24.37 10.57
N SER A 8 0.25 -24.21 9.24
CA SER A 8 0.73 -22.94 8.66
C SER A 8 -0.17 -21.77 9.07
N ILE A 9 0.33 -20.52 8.97
CA ILE A 9 -0.50 -19.33 9.24
C ILE A 9 -1.77 -19.37 8.38
N ALA A 10 -1.66 -19.66 7.08
CA ALA A 10 -2.83 -19.76 6.21
C ALA A 10 -3.87 -20.75 6.70
N GLN A 11 -3.45 -21.96 7.14
CA GLN A 11 -4.37 -22.96 7.67
C GLN A 11 -5.08 -22.53 8.97
N GLN A 12 -4.49 -21.62 9.73
CA GLN A 12 -5.07 -21.08 10.95
C GLN A 12 -6.08 -19.96 10.66
N VAL A 13 -5.75 -19.04 9.75
CA VAL A 13 -6.49 -17.79 9.53
C VAL A 13 -7.52 -17.87 8.41
N ARG A 14 -7.35 -18.76 7.42
CA ARG A 14 -8.22 -18.85 6.24
C ARG A 14 -9.71 -18.98 6.57
N PRO A 15 -10.15 -19.72 7.62
CA PRO A 15 -11.56 -19.78 8.02
C PRO A 15 -12.18 -18.42 8.40
N ASP A 16 -11.36 -17.43 8.72
CA ASP A 16 -11.81 -16.06 9.02
C ASP A 16 -12.21 -15.28 7.75
N PHE A 17 -11.81 -15.74 6.56
CA PHE A 17 -12.01 -15.05 5.28
C PHE A 17 -13.11 -15.74 4.45
N PRO A 18 -14.41 -15.43 4.67
CA PRO A 18 -15.52 -16.16 4.05
C PRO A 18 -15.53 -16.12 2.52
N ILE A 19 -14.97 -15.09 1.92
CA ILE A 19 -14.88 -14.95 0.46
C ILE A 19 -13.98 -16.03 -0.18
N LEU A 20 -13.02 -16.58 0.56
CA LEU A 20 -12.09 -17.58 0.03
C LEU A 20 -12.69 -18.98 -0.08
N ASP A 21 -13.89 -19.20 0.48
CA ASP A 21 -14.58 -20.48 0.42
C ASP A 21 -15.48 -20.63 -0.83
N GLN A 22 -15.62 -19.57 -1.63
CA GLN A 22 -16.48 -19.59 -2.81
C GLN A 22 -15.84 -20.32 -4.00
N ARG A 23 -16.67 -20.66 -4.95
CA ARG A 23 -16.28 -21.20 -6.25
C ARG A 23 -16.49 -20.15 -7.34
N VAL A 24 -15.58 -20.09 -8.28
CA VAL A 24 -15.65 -19.25 -9.49
C VAL A 24 -15.52 -20.18 -10.69
N HIS A 25 -16.44 -20.11 -11.65
CA HIS A 25 -16.50 -21.05 -12.78
C HIS A 25 -16.45 -22.53 -12.35
N ASP A 26 -17.20 -22.88 -11.30
CA ASP A 26 -17.20 -24.22 -10.69
C ASP A 26 -15.83 -24.71 -10.16
N GLN A 27 -14.84 -23.83 -10.07
CA GLN A 27 -13.53 -24.08 -9.50
C GLN A 27 -13.37 -23.42 -8.12
N PRO A 28 -12.66 -24.01 -7.15
CA PRO A 28 -12.32 -23.33 -5.91
C PRO A 28 -11.56 -22.04 -6.20
N LEU A 29 -11.93 -20.93 -5.55
CA LEU A 29 -11.23 -19.65 -5.73
C LEU A 29 -9.77 -19.73 -5.27
N VAL A 30 -8.86 -19.30 -6.14
CA VAL A 30 -7.45 -18.99 -5.85
C VAL A 30 -7.26 -17.49 -6.05
N TYR A 31 -7.20 -16.73 -4.96
CA TYR A 31 -7.12 -15.26 -5.04
C TYR A 31 -5.67 -14.79 -4.92
N LEU A 32 -5.08 -14.35 -6.03
CA LEU A 32 -3.70 -13.89 -6.17
C LEU A 32 -3.61 -12.43 -6.67
N ASP A 33 -4.57 -11.58 -6.33
CA ASP A 33 -4.56 -10.15 -6.65
C ASP A 33 -4.49 -9.25 -5.39
N ASN A 34 -3.75 -9.69 -4.38
CA ASN A 34 -3.68 -9.02 -3.07
C ASN A 34 -3.00 -7.65 -3.12
N ALA A 35 -2.06 -7.42 -4.02
CA ALA A 35 -1.44 -6.11 -4.21
C ALA A 35 -2.41 -5.06 -4.78
N ALA A 36 -3.57 -5.46 -5.31
CA ALA A 36 -4.65 -4.57 -5.68
C ALA A 36 -5.56 -4.28 -4.48
N THR A 37 -6.06 -5.31 -3.82
CA THR A 37 -6.84 -5.24 -2.56
C THR A 37 -6.77 -6.58 -1.84
N SER A 38 -6.58 -6.57 -0.52
CA SER A 38 -6.64 -7.79 0.28
C SER A 38 -8.07 -8.17 0.61
N GLN A 39 -8.32 -9.43 0.98
CA GLN A 39 -9.61 -9.88 1.50
C GLN A 39 -9.81 -9.46 2.96
N LYS A 40 -11.06 -9.50 3.45
CA LYS A 40 -11.44 -9.00 4.77
C LYS A 40 -11.83 -10.17 5.67
N PRO A 41 -11.22 -10.28 6.86
CA PRO A 41 -11.62 -11.29 7.83
C PRO A 41 -12.98 -10.91 8.46
N ARG A 42 -13.67 -11.89 8.97
CA ARG A 42 -15.00 -11.75 9.60
C ARG A 42 -15.00 -10.71 10.70
N GLN A 43 -13.93 -10.61 11.49
CA GLN A 43 -13.78 -9.64 12.57
C GLN A 43 -13.86 -8.19 12.07
N VAL A 44 -13.33 -7.90 10.89
CA VAL A 44 -13.40 -6.57 10.25
C VAL A 44 -14.79 -6.31 9.68
N ILE A 45 -15.40 -7.31 9.04
CA ILE A 45 -16.76 -7.21 8.51
C ILE A 45 -17.76 -6.99 9.66
N ASP A 46 -17.61 -7.72 10.75
CA ASP A 46 -18.48 -7.62 11.92
C ASP A 46 -18.31 -6.31 12.67
N ALA A 47 -17.09 -5.74 12.74
CA ALA A 47 -16.86 -4.42 13.34
C ALA A 47 -17.60 -3.32 12.57
N LEU A 48 -17.53 -3.34 11.22
CA LEU A 48 -18.25 -2.39 10.37
C LEU A 48 -19.77 -2.55 10.51
N ARG A 49 -20.26 -3.78 10.50
CA ARG A 49 -21.67 -4.09 10.68
C ARG A 49 -22.16 -3.62 12.05
N HIS A 50 -21.43 -3.92 13.13
CA HIS A 50 -21.77 -3.53 14.49
C HIS A 50 -21.91 -2.02 14.64
N TYR A 51 -20.99 -1.25 14.05
CA TYR A 51 -21.08 0.21 14.07
C TYR A 51 -22.41 0.69 13.48
N TYR A 52 -22.81 0.23 12.30
CA TYR A 52 -24.06 0.66 11.66
C TYR A 52 -25.31 0.14 12.35
N GLU A 53 -25.29 -1.04 12.94
CA GLU A 53 -26.44 -1.62 13.64
C GLU A 53 -26.67 -1.03 15.04
N TRP A 54 -25.60 -0.58 15.74
CA TRP A 54 -25.67 -0.27 17.16
C TRP A 54 -25.17 1.12 17.57
N ASP A 55 -24.13 1.66 16.91
CA ASP A 55 -23.41 2.83 17.37
C ASP A 55 -23.37 3.98 16.34
N ASN A 56 -24.12 3.86 15.23
CA ASN A 56 -24.10 4.86 14.16
C ASN A 56 -24.53 6.25 14.66
N ALA A 57 -23.56 7.14 14.78
CA ALA A 57 -23.75 8.54 15.13
C ALA A 57 -22.57 9.37 14.62
N ASN A 58 -22.76 10.69 14.44
CA ASN A 58 -21.66 11.58 14.16
C ASN A 58 -20.72 11.70 15.39
N VAL A 59 -19.44 11.93 15.13
CA VAL A 59 -18.38 11.99 16.15
C VAL A 59 -18.11 13.40 16.64
N HIS A 60 -17.40 13.55 17.76
CA HIS A 60 -16.82 14.73 18.40
C HIS A 60 -17.82 15.75 18.98
N ARG A 61 -18.89 16.13 18.28
CA ARG A 61 -19.76 17.25 18.68
C ARG A 61 -21.07 16.85 19.37
N GLY A 62 -21.45 15.59 19.32
CA GLY A 62 -22.67 15.09 19.95
C GLY A 62 -22.44 14.80 21.43
N VAL A 63 -23.40 15.22 22.25
CA VAL A 63 -23.39 15.02 23.73
C VAL A 63 -24.20 13.79 24.17
N HIS A 64 -24.78 13.04 23.22
CA HIS A 64 -25.55 11.83 23.53
C HIS A 64 -24.70 10.55 23.47
N ALA A 65 -25.14 9.50 24.15
CA ALA A 65 -24.37 8.27 24.34
C ALA A 65 -23.88 7.62 23.04
N LEU A 66 -24.68 7.64 21.96
CA LEU A 66 -24.25 7.08 20.67
C LEU A 66 -23.05 7.84 20.09
N SER A 67 -23.09 9.19 20.10
CA SER A 67 -21.99 10.01 19.63
C SER A 67 -20.72 9.82 20.45
N MET A 68 -20.84 9.67 21.77
CA MET A 68 -19.70 9.39 22.64
C MET A 68 -19.05 8.05 22.29
N ARG A 69 -19.85 6.97 22.14
CA ARG A 69 -19.33 5.64 21.75
C ARG A 69 -18.69 5.63 20.37
N ALA A 70 -19.32 6.31 19.40
CA ALA A 70 -18.76 6.44 18.07
C ALA A 70 -17.44 7.22 18.08
N THR A 71 -17.34 8.30 18.86
CA THR A 71 -16.11 9.09 19.02
C THR A 71 -15.00 8.26 19.66
N ASP A 72 -15.32 7.57 20.77
CA ASP A 72 -14.34 6.73 21.47
C ASP A 72 -13.79 5.63 20.56
N ALA A 73 -14.66 4.97 19.78
CA ALA A 73 -14.25 3.92 18.84
C ALA A 73 -13.43 4.46 17.67
N TYR A 74 -13.78 5.63 17.14
CA TYR A 74 -13.08 6.30 16.05
C TYR A 74 -11.66 6.73 16.48
N GLU A 75 -11.53 7.39 17.63
CA GLU A 75 -10.23 7.83 18.14
C GLU A 75 -9.37 6.64 18.63
N ALA A 76 -9.97 5.60 19.20
CA ALA A 76 -9.26 4.37 19.49
C ALA A 76 -8.68 3.71 18.24
N ALA A 77 -9.37 3.76 17.09
CA ALA A 77 -8.82 3.30 15.82
C ALA A 77 -7.59 4.12 15.39
N ARG A 78 -7.59 5.44 15.59
CA ARG A 78 -6.44 6.32 15.32
C ARG A 78 -5.25 5.96 16.20
N GLU A 79 -5.47 5.71 17.49
CA GLU A 79 -4.41 5.25 18.41
C GLU A 79 -3.82 3.91 17.99
N LYS A 80 -4.65 2.98 17.48
CA LYS A 80 -4.18 1.70 16.94
C LYS A 80 -3.29 1.90 15.72
N VAL A 81 -3.67 2.79 14.79
CA VAL A 81 -2.81 3.14 13.65
C VAL A 81 -1.49 3.73 14.13
N ALA A 82 -1.51 4.67 15.08
CA ALA A 82 -0.30 5.27 15.63
C ALA A 82 0.65 4.20 16.23
N LYS A 83 0.12 3.27 17.01
CA LYS A 83 0.88 2.16 17.58
C LYS A 83 1.41 1.20 16.50
N PHE A 84 0.61 0.91 15.48
CA PHE A 84 0.96 -0.02 14.40
C PHE A 84 2.16 0.45 13.59
N VAL A 85 2.30 1.76 13.37
CA VAL A 85 3.45 2.35 12.67
C VAL A 85 4.53 2.89 13.61
N ASN A 86 4.39 2.71 14.94
CA ASN A 86 5.26 3.27 15.96
C ASN A 86 5.39 4.80 15.90
N ALA A 87 4.29 5.52 15.66
CA ALA A 87 4.24 6.98 15.77
C ALA A 87 4.34 7.43 17.24
N ARG A 88 4.88 8.64 17.48
CA ARG A 88 5.03 9.19 18.83
C ARG A 88 3.73 9.62 19.47
N SER A 89 2.76 10.00 18.64
CA SER A 89 1.46 10.52 19.05
C SER A 89 0.38 10.18 18.02
N PHE A 90 -0.85 9.99 18.48
CA PHE A 90 -2.02 9.89 17.58
C PHE A 90 -2.24 11.16 16.73
N GLN A 91 -1.74 12.31 17.18
CA GLN A 91 -1.80 13.58 16.43
C GLN A 91 -0.94 13.56 15.14
N GLU A 92 -0.03 12.58 15.00
CA GLU A 92 0.76 12.34 13.80
C GLU A 92 0.02 11.50 12.74
N ILE A 93 -1.23 11.06 13.04
CA ILE A 93 -2.06 10.26 12.14
C ILE A 93 -3.25 11.08 11.67
N VAL A 94 -3.34 11.25 10.36
CA VAL A 94 -4.49 11.89 9.68
C VAL A 94 -5.22 10.82 8.89
N PHE A 95 -6.51 10.64 9.12
CA PHE A 95 -7.33 9.74 8.33
C PHE A 95 -7.66 10.36 6.97
N THR A 96 -7.58 9.54 5.94
CA THR A 96 -7.89 9.89 4.55
C THR A 96 -8.70 8.78 3.92
N ARG A 97 -9.31 9.02 2.76
CA ARG A 97 -10.04 7.96 2.04
C ARG A 97 -9.14 6.83 1.55
N ASN A 98 -7.89 7.13 1.28
CA ASN A 98 -6.86 6.19 0.79
C ASN A 98 -5.50 6.91 0.72
N ALA A 99 -4.43 6.18 0.38
CA ALA A 99 -3.09 6.75 0.20
C ALA A 99 -3.02 7.80 -0.92
N SER A 100 -3.84 7.70 -1.98
CA SER A 100 -3.86 8.73 -3.03
C SER A 100 -4.28 10.09 -2.46
N GLU A 101 -5.32 10.12 -1.60
CA GLU A 101 -5.71 11.35 -0.90
C GLU A 101 -4.61 11.79 0.08
N ALA A 102 -4.02 10.86 0.83
CA ALA A 102 -2.93 11.16 1.76
C ALA A 102 -1.73 11.85 1.07
N ILE A 103 -1.31 11.36 -0.10
CA ILE A 103 -0.28 12.02 -0.91
C ILE A 103 -0.74 13.40 -1.40
N ASN A 104 -2.00 13.53 -1.82
CA ASN A 104 -2.54 14.83 -2.22
C ASN A 104 -2.60 15.82 -1.04
N VAL A 105 -2.90 15.37 0.19
CA VAL A 105 -2.79 16.22 1.39
C VAL A 105 -1.39 16.82 1.49
N VAL A 106 -0.33 16.01 1.39
CA VAL A 106 1.03 16.51 1.44
C VAL A 106 1.35 17.40 0.23
N ALA A 107 0.98 16.98 -0.97
CA ALA A 107 1.26 17.69 -2.21
C ALA A 107 0.62 19.09 -2.23
N TYR A 108 -0.66 19.20 -1.87
CA TYR A 108 -1.38 20.48 -1.91
C TYR A 108 -1.16 21.34 -0.67
N SER A 109 -1.05 20.75 0.52
CA SER A 109 -0.83 21.54 1.74
C SER A 109 0.66 21.94 1.89
N TRP A 110 1.56 20.96 1.88
CA TRP A 110 2.99 21.25 2.01
C TRP A 110 3.61 21.69 0.67
N GLY A 111 3.41 20.90 -0.38
CA GLY A 111 4.08 21.15 -1.68
C GLY A 111 3.76 22.53 -2.26
N MET A 112 2.46 22.89 -2.31
CA MET A 112 2.05 24.20 -2.85
C MET A 112 2.44 25.40 -1.98
N SER A 113 2.70 25.18 -0.68
CA SER A 113 3.08 26.27 0.24
C SER A 113 4.59 26.44 0.42
N GLN A 114 5.38 25.41 0.13
CA GLN A 114 6.83 25.38 0.40
C GLN A 114 7.69 25.34 -0.85
N LEU A 115 7.17 24.82 -1.97
CA LEU A 115 7.94 24.67 -3.19
C LEU A 115 7.82 25.92 -4.09
N GLN A 116 8.91 26.25 -4.72
CA GLN A 116 9.03 27.37 -5.67
C GLN A 116 9.77 26.96 -6.95
N ALA A 117 9.80 27.86 -7.92
CA ALA A 117 10.43 27.60 -9.22
C ALA A 117 11.91 27.20 -9.05
N GLY A 118 12.28 26.08 -9.65
CA GLY A 118 13.63 25.54 -9.61
C GLY A 118 13.92 24.62 -8.44
N ASP A 119 13.03 24.50 -7.44
CA ASP A 119 13.11 23.44 -6.42
C ASP A 119 12.93 22.07 -7.07
N GLU A 120 13.57 21.05 -6.51
CA GLU A 120 13.59 19.72 -7.10
C GLU A 120 12.82 18.71 -6.24
N ILE A 121 12.02 17.89 -6.92
CA ILE A 121 11.31 16.73 -6.35
C ILE A 121 11.87 15.48 -7.00
N ILE A 122 12.40 14.56 -6.21
CA ILE A 122 12.89 13.27 -6.68
C ILE A 122 11.82 12.20 -6.50
N LEU A 123 11.51 11.52 -7.59
CA LEU A 123 10.60 10.38 -7.70
C LEU A 123 11.34 9.20 -8.34
N SER A 124 10.70 8.02 -8.44
CA SER A 124 11.25 6.93 -9.24
C SER A 124 10.37 6.59 -10.44
N VAL A 125 10.92 5.86 -11.40
CA VAL A 125 10.14 5.28 -12.52
C VAL A 125 9.19 4.19 -12.04
N ALA A 126 9.39 3.64 -10.84
CA ALA A 126 8.61 2.57 -10.25
C ALA A 126 7.43 3.06 -9.39
N GLU A 127 7.19 4.39 -9.35
CA GLU A 127 6.11 4.94 -8.53
C GLU A 127 4.72 4.52 -9.04
N HIS A 128 3.83 4.20 -8.11
CA HIS A 128 2.41 4.14 -8.40
C HIS A 128 1.92 5.52 -8.89
N HIS A 129 0.97 5.57 -9.83
CA HIS A 129 0.46 6.84 -10.36
C HIS A 129 0.00 7.81 -9.27
N SER A 130 -0.45 7.33 -8.12
CA SER A 130 -0.82 8.16 -6.96
C SER A 130 0.36 8.92 -6.35
N ASN A 131 1.59 8.41 -6.49
CA ASN A 131 2.80 9.09 -6.03
C ASN A 131 3.57 9.77 -7.17
N LEU A 132 2.97 9.90 -8.32
CA LEU A 132 3.53 10.59 -9.48
C LEU A 132 2.68 11.80 -9.88
N VAL A 133 1.39 11.58 -10.15
CA VAL A 133 0.51 12.59 -10.73
C VAL A 133 0.33 13.83 -9.83
N PRO A 134 0.16 13.72 -8.50
CA PRO A 134 0.07 14.90 -7.65
C PRO A 134 1.31 15.81 -7.74
N TRP A 135 2.49 15.23 -7.83
CA TRP A 135 3.75 15.98 -7.95
C TRP A 135 3.90 16.64 -9.33
N GLN A 136 3.38 16.02 -10.39
CA GLN A 136 3.29 16.66 -11.70
C GLN A 136 2.40 17.92 -11.65
N LEU A 137 1.26 17.83 -10.96
CA LEU A 137 0.34 18.97 -10.79
C LEU A 137 0.96 20.09 -9.93
N VAL A 138 1.67 19.73 -8.87
CA VAL A 138 2.42 20.70 -8.05
C VAL A 138 3.53 21.35 -8.85
N ALA A 139 4.35 20.59 -9.58
CA ALA A 139 5.44 21.11 -10.40
C ALA A 139 4.94 22.09 -11.47
N GLN A 140 3.81 21.77 -12.13
CA GLN A 140 3.18 22.68 -13.11
C GLN A 140 2.76 24.04 -12.51
N ARG A 141 2.37 24.07 -11.24
CA ARG A 141 1.88 25.29 -10.57
C ARG A 141 2.97 26.09 -9.90
N THR A 142 3.98 25.41 -9.34
CA THR A 142 5.06 26.04 -8.57
C THR A 142 6.31 26.33 -9.40
N GLY A 143 6.47 25.66 -10.55
CA GLY A 143 7.71 25.71 -11.33
C GLY A 143 8.80 24.79 -10.76
N ALA A 144 8.48 23.90 -9.82
CA ALA A 144 9.40 22.88 -9.34
C ALA A 144 9.75 21.89 -10.46
N VAL A 145 10.90 21.25 -10.34
CA VAL A 145 11.47 20.33 -11.33
C VAL A 145 11.37 18.90 -10.83
N LEU A 146 10.77 18.01 -11.61
CA LEU A 146 10.73 16.58 -11.29
C LEU A 146 11.98 15.88 -11.82
N LYS A 147 12.62 15.08 -10.97
CA LYS A 147 13.72 14.19 -11.31
C LYS A 147 13.32 12.74 -11.04
N PHE A 148 13.79 11.83 -11.88
CA PHE A 148 13.38 10.43 -11.80
C PHE A 148 14.58 9.51 -11.65
N VAL A 149 14.52 8.66 -10.63
CA VAL A 149 15.47 7.58 -10.41
C VAL A 149 15.03 6.38 -11.26
N GLY A 150 15.94 5.80 -12.02
CA GLY A 150 15.73 4.60 -12.81
C GLY A 150 15.93 3.31 -12.01
N LEU A 151 16.12 2.23 -12.76
CA LEU A 151 16.42 0.91 -12.21
C LEU A 151 17.89 0.55 -12.47
N ASP A 152 18.47 -0.18 -11.55
CA ASP A 152 19.77 -0.83 -11.73
C ASP A 152 19.67 -2.12 -12.58
N ALA A 153 20.78 -2.80 -12.76
CA ALA A 153 20.84 -4.05 -13.54
C ALA A 153 20.06 -5.22 -12.92
N THR A 154 19.66 -5.11 -11.65
CA THR A 154 18.82 -6.11 -10.95
C THR A 154 17.33 -5.77 -11.01
N GLU A 155 16.96 -4.71 -11.72
CA GLU A 155 15.62 -4.14 -11.75
C GLU A 155 15.15 -3.64 -10.36
N SER A 156 16.10 -3.27 -9.49
CA SER A 156 15.87 -2.52 -8.25
C SER A 156 16.07 -1.02 -8.48
N LEU A 157 15.68 -0.20 -7.52
CA LEU A 157 15.90 1.24 -7.62
C LEU A 157 17.41 1.56 -7.62
N ASP A 158 17.88 2.38 -8.58
CA ASP A 158 19.28 2.77 -8.71
C ASP A 158 19.66 3.82 -7.65
N LEU A 159 20.26 3.38 -6.56
CA LEU A 159 20.68 4.25 -5.46
C LEU A 159 21.88 5.14 -5.80
N GLU A 160 22.74 4.73 -6.74
CA GLU A 160 23.86 5.57 -7.20
C GLU A 160 23.31 6.75 -8.01
N GLN A 161 22.37 6.47 -8.89
CA GLN A 161 21.64 7.51 -9.61
C GLN A 161 20.88 8.43 -8.65
N LEU A 162 20.19 7.88 -7.63
CA LEU A 162 19.52 8.69 -6.61
C LEU A 162 20.49 9.70 -5.98
N ARG A 163 21.65 9.24 -5.51
CA ARG A 163 22.66 10.10 -4.90
C ARG A 163 23.17 11.18 -5.88
N SER A 164 23.32 10.85 -7.15
CA SER A 164 23.76 11.79 -8.19
C SER A 164 22.72 12.87 -8.54
N LEU A 165 21.42 12.55 -8.36
CA LEU A 165 20.32 13.47 -8.63
C LEU A 165 20.07 14.47 -7.49
N ILE A 166 20.48 14.13 -6.25
CA ILE A 166 20.32 15.00 -5.08
C ILE A 166 21.22 16.24 -5.22
N SER A 167 20.66 17.41 -4.96
CA SER A 167 21.36 18.71 -4.99
C SER A 167 20.80 19.64 -3.89
N ASP A 168 21.41 20.80 -3.67
CA ASP A 168 20.92 21.83 -2.73
C ASP A 168 19.50 22.32 -3.05
N ARG A 169 19.04 22.13 -4.28
CA ARG A 169 17.68 22.45 -4.72
C ARG A 169 16.67 21.35 -4.41
N THR A 170 17.11 20.15 -4.05
CA THR A 170 16.21 19.04 -3.71
C THR A 170 15.48 19.37 -2.42
N LYS A 171 14.13 19.40 -2.47
CA LYS A 171 13.27 19.69 -1.32
C LYS A 171 12.48 18.47 -0.87
N LEU A 172 12.24 17.55 -1.79
CA LEU A 172 11.46 16.34 -1.52
C LEU A 172 12.04 15.14 -2.26
N VAL A 173 12.10 14.01 -1.56
CA VAL A 173 12.28 12.68 -2.11
C VAL A 173 11.02 11.88 -1.76
N SER A 174 10.21 11.53 -2.76
CA SER A 174 8.93 10.81 -2.56
C SER A 174 8.98 9.49 -3.29
N LEU A 175 9.11 8.39 -2.55
CA LEU A 175 9.39 7.06 -3.12
C LEU A 175 8.47 5.98 -2.54
N VAL A 176 8.18 4.99 -3.38
CA VAL A 176 7.51 3.76 -2.96
C VAL A 176 8.44 2.96 -2.04
N HIS A 177 7.94 2.55 -0.86
CA HIS A 177 8.72 1.74 0.08
C HIS A 177 8.87 0.30 -0.41
N VAL A 178 7.79 -0.28 -0.94
CA VAL A 178 7.78 -1.61 -1.58
C VAL A 178 7.03 -1.50 -2.90
N SER A 179 7.68 -1.84 -4.01
CA SER A 179 7.07 -1.74 -5.33
C SER A 179 5.92 -2.74 -5.50
N ASN A 180 4.76 -2.25 -5.91
CA ASN A 180 3.58 -3.07 -6.22
C ASN A 180 3.71 -3.86 -7.53
N THR A 181 4.78 -3.68 -8.28
CA THR A 181 5.05 -4.37 -9.55
C THR A 181 6.33 -5.20 -9.47
N LEU A 182 7.46 -4.60 -9.11
CA LEU A 182 8.75 -5.29 -9.03
C LEU A 182 8.94 -6.08 -7.73
N GLY A 183 8.19 -5.73 -6.67
CA GLY A 183 8.34 -6.33 -5.36
C GLY A 183 9.60 -5.92 -4.60
N CYS A 184 10.49 -5.11 -5.20
CA CYS A 184 11.70 -4.63 -4.53
C CYS A 184 11.35 -3.78 -3.29
N VAL A 185 12.16 -3.94 -2.24
CA VAL A 185 12.07 -3.17 -1.00
C VAL A 185 13.12 -2.07 -1.06
N LEU A 186 12.70 -0.82 -0.85
CA LEU A 186 13.57 0.34 -0.83
C LEU A 186 14.45 0.31 0.44
N PRO A 187 15.77 0.51 0.35
CA PRO A 187 16.64 0.70 1.51
C PRO A 187 16.47 2.12 2.08
N VAL A 188 15.40 2.32 2.86
CA VAL A 188 14.94 3.64 3.33
C VAL A 188 16.02 4.41 4.08
N ALA A 189 16.84 3.73 4.91
CA ALA A 189 17.91 4.38 5.67
C ALA A 189 18.91 5.12 4.76
N GLU A 190 19.27 4.53 3.62
CA GLU A 190 20.19 5.15 2.65
C GLU A 190 19.53 6.35 1.94
N VAL A 191 18.25 6.21 1.59
CA VAL A 191 17.46 7.29 0.96
C VAL A 191 17.32 8.48 1.91
N VAL A 192 16.95 8.22 3.17
CA VAL A 192 16.80 9.25 4.19
C VAL A 192 18.14 9.95 4.46
N ALA A 193 19.24 9.20 4.62
CA ALA A 193 20.56 9.78 4.81
C ALA A 193 20.96 10.73 3.64
N ALA A 194 20.70 10.29 2.40
CA ALA A 194 20.96 11.10 1.21
C ALA A 194 20.08 12.36 1.17
N ALA A 195 18.79 12.26 1.45
CA ALA A 195 17.88 13.41 1.49
C ALA A 195 18.26 14.40 2.61
N ARG A 196 18.58 13.91 3.80
CA ARG A 196 18.99 14.74 4.95
C ARG A 196 20.28 15.52 4.70
N SER A 197 21.21 15.02 3.87
CA SER A 197 22.45 15.72 3.56
C SER A 197 22.25 17.12 2.94
N VAL A 198 21.08 17.34 2.31
CA VAL A 198 20.67 18.62 1.70
C VAL A 198 19.42 19.24 2.35
N GLY A 199 18.93 18.66 3.46
CA GLY A 199 17.74 19.13 4.16
C GLY A 199 16.41 18.78 3.49
N ALA A 200 16.42 17.91 2.49
CA ALA A 200 15.22 17.46 1.80
C ALA A 200 14.32 16.61 2.70
N LYS A 201 13.01 16.68 2.47
CA LYS A 201 11.98 15.87 3.13
C LYS A 201 11.82 14.53 2.43
N VAL A 202 11.33 13.53 3.17
CA VAL A 202 11.08 12.19 2.64
C VAL A 202 9.63 11.78 2.87
N LEU A 203 8.94 11.41 1.78
CA LEU A 203 7.62 10.77 1.81
C LEU A 203 7.77 9.33 1.32
N LEU A 204 7.20 8.39 2.06
CA LEU A 204 7.16 6.97 1.72
C LEU A 204 5.73 6.53 1.38
N ASP A 205 5.53 6.01 0.17
CA ASP A 205 4.32 5.24 -0.15
C ASP A 205 4.46 3.83 0.40
N ALA A 206 3.78 3.57 1.52
CA ALA A 206 3.81 2.30 2.23
C ALA A 206 2.62 1.39 1.90
N CYS A 207 1.92 1.61 0.79
CA CYS A 207 0.75 0.81 0.41
C CYS A 207 1.04 -0.70 0.26
N GLN A 208 2.28 -1.07 -0.05
CA GLN A 208 2.71 -2.47 -0.16
C GLN A 208 3.64 -2.89 0.99
N SER A 209 4.09 -1.98 1.84
CA SER A 209 4.86 -2.37 3.03
C SER A 209 3.99 -2.49 4.28
N ALA A 210 3.02 -1.59 4.48
CA ALA A 210 2.16 -1.61 5.66
C ALA A 210 1.38 -2.94 5.85
N PRO A 211 0.87 -3.62 4.79
CA PRO A 211 0.24 -4.93 4.96
C PRO A 211 1.22 -6.08 5.23
N HIS A 212 2.52 -5.95 4.90
CA HIS A 212 3.44 -7.06 4.80
C HIS A 212 4.66 -6.99 5.75
N LEU A 213 4.99 -5.79 6.25
CA LEU A 213 6.16 -5.53 7.07
C LEU A 213 5.79 -4.84 8.38
N ALA A 214 6.53 -5.13 9.45
CA ALA A 214 6.50 -4.29 10.63
C ALA A 214 7.06 -2.90 10.28
N LEU A 215 6.29 -1.85 10.54
CA LEU A 215 6.68 -0.48 10.28
C LEU A 215 7.08 0.23 11.58
N ASP A 216 8.18 0.95 11.53
CA ASP A 216 8.65 1.82 12.60
C ASP A 216 9.04 3.18 12.00
N VAL A 217 8.11 4.13 12.01
CA VAL A 217 8.34 5.46 11.41
C VAL A 217 9.42 6.26 12.14
N GLN A 218 9.68 5.96 13.43
CA GLN A 218 10.77 6.58 14.16
C GLN A 218 12.13 6.06 13.70
N ALA A 219 12.25 4.75 13.46
CA ALA A 219 13.46 4.13 12.93
C ALA A 219 13.68 4.46 11.44
N LEU A 220 12.60 4.52 10.64
CA LEU A 220 12.65 4.93 9.24
C LEU A 220 13.03 6.40 9.08
N ASP A 221 12.77 7.26 10.07
CA ASP A 221 12.99 8.71 10.07
C ASP A 221 12.40 9.43 8.85
N CYS A 222 11.37 8.89 8.23
CA CYS A 222 10.65 9.57 7.16
C CYS A 222 9.84 10.75 7.70
N ASP A 223 9.56 11.73 6.85
CA ASP A 223 8.76 12.92 7.22
C ASP A 223 7.27 12.64 7.09
N TRP A 224 6.89 11.83 6.09
CA TRP A 224 5.54 11.33 5.86
C TRP A 224 5.56 9.87 5.42
N LEU A 225 4.51 9.16 5.79
CA LEU A 225 4.23 7.81 5.32
C LEU A 225 2.74 7.68 5.04
N VAL A 226 2.38 7.03 3.93
CA VAL A 226 0.97 6.86 3.53
C VAL A 226 0.62 5.40 3.31
N ALA A 227 -0.60 5.01 3.70
CA ALA A 227 -1.11 3.68 3.43
C ALA A 227 -2.62 3.67 3.16
N SER A 228 -3.08 2.64 2.45
CA SER A 228 -4.50 2.40 2.15
C SER A 228 -5.01 1.19 2.93
N GLY A 229 -6.09 1.36 3.68
CA GLY A 229 -6.66 0.31 4.52
C GLY A 229 -7.11 -0.93 3.74
N HIS A 230 -7.65 -0.76 2.54
CA HIS A 230 -8.15 -1.89 1.73
C HIS A 230 -7.09 -2.92 1.33
N LYS A 231 -5.80 -2.61 1.48
CA LYS A 231 -4.69 -3.56 1.30
C LYS A 231 -4.24 -4.23 2.59
N MET A 232 -4.73 -3.73 3.74
CA MET A 232 -4.41 -4.17 5.10
C MET A 232 -5.61 -4.88 5.76
N CYS A 233 -6.37 -5.65 5.03
CA CYS A 233 -7.60 -6.31 5.49
C CYS A 233 -8.74 -5.37 5.90
N ALA A 234 -8.58 -4.06 5.84
CA ALA A 234 -9.61 -3.06 6.18
C ALA A 234 -10.54 -2.77 4.98
N PRO A 235 -11.68 -2.08 5.20
CA PRO A 235 -12.58 -1.66 4.12
C PRO A 235 -11.90 -0.72 3.10
N THR A 236 -12.55 -0.54 1.96
CA THR A 236 -12.30 0.60 1.07
C THR A 236 -12.78 1.90 1.72
N GLY A 237 -12.32 3.05 1.24
CA GLY A 237 -12.78 4.35 1.75
C GLY A 237 -12.04 4.84 3.00
N ILE A 238 -11.03 4.11 3.47
CA ILE A 238 -10.17 4.52 4.59
C ILE A 238 -8.70 4.25 4.27
N GLY A 239 -7.85 5.16 4.68
CA GLY A 239 -6.40 5.11 4.67
C GLY A 239 -5.86 6.11 5.69
N PHE A 240 -4.57 6.27 5.75
CA PHE A 240 -3.95 7.23 6.65
C PHE A 240 -2.69 7.87 6.08
N LEU A 241 -2.44 9.08 6.55
CA LEU A 241 -1.17 9.79 6.48
C LEU A 241 -0.56 9.79 7.88
N TYR A 242 0.64 9.26 8.03
CA TYR A 242 1.53 9.62 9.12
C TYR A 242 2.37 10.83 8.70
N GLY A 243 2.58 11.78 9.59
CA GLY A 243 3.50 12.88 9.39
C GLY A 243 4.12 13.36 10.71
N LYS A 244 5.39 13.78 10.66
CA LYS A 244 6.04 14.41 11.82
C LYS A 244 5.21 15.59 12.31
N LEU A 245 4.96 15.67 13.61
CA LEU A 245 4.00 16.61 14.21
C LEU A 245 4.25 18.07 13.80
N GLU A 246 5.52 18.51 13.80
CA GLU A 246 5.89 19.88 13.41
C GLU A 246 5.62 20.15 11.93
N LEU A 247 5.75 19.16 11.06
CA LEU A 247 5.42 19.31 9.63
C LEU A 247 3.92 19.41 9.43
N LEU A 248 3.13 18.54 10.06
CA LEU A 248 1.67 18.62 9.99
C LEU A 248 1.15 19.97 10.54
N ARG A 249 1.76 20.50 11.63
CA ARG A 249 1.42 21.82 12.17
C ARG A 249 1.67 22.95 11.18
N SER A 250 2.76 22.88 10.43
CA SER A 250 3.14 23.89 9.43
C SER A 250 2.30 23.84 8.15
N MET A 251 1.67 22.70 7.85
CA MET A 251 0.86 22.52 6.65
C MET A 251 -0.44 23.33 6.72
N PRO A 252 -0.79 24.14 5.70
CA PRO A 252 -2.13 24.68 5.56
C PRO A 252 -3.18 23.58 5.49
N PRO A 253 -4.48 23.87 5.81
CA PRO A 253 -5.57 22.93 5.55
C PRO A 253 -5.61 22.46 4.10
N PHE A 254 -5.95 21.19 3.88
CA PHE A 254 -6.13 20.60 2.55
C PHE A 254 -7.53 20.89 1.99
N LEU A 255 -8.55 20.63 2.80
CA LEU A 255 -9.94 20.91 2.50
C LEU A 255 -10.50 21.86 3.55
N GLY A 256 -11.46 22.69 3.16
CA GLY A 256 -12.23 23.56 4.06
C GLY A 256 -13.63 23.02 4.28
N GLY A 257 -14.12 23.11 5.55
CA GLY A 257 -15.45 22.63 5.88
C GLY A 257 -15.69 22.59 7.39
N GLY A 258 -16.69 21.83 7.80
CA GLY A 258 -16.92 21.52 9.22
C GLY A 258 -15.82 20.61 9.78
N GLU A 259 -15.80 20.39 11.06
CA GLU A 259 -14.87 19.59 11.87
C GLU A 259 -13.44 20.18 11.96
N MET A 260 -12.87 20.68 10.87
CA MET A 260 -11.50 21.16 10.79
C MET A 260 -11.28 22.60 11.28
N ILE A 261 -12.32 23.27 11.75
CA ILE A 261 -12.35 24.69 12.21
C ILE A 261 -12.43 24.78 13.73
N ALA A 262 -11.79 25.82 14.30
CA ALA A 262 -11.98 26.24 15.67
C ALA A 262 -13.04 27.34 15.74
N GLU A 263 -12.88 28.46 15.01
CA GLU A 263 -13.82 29.57 14.92
C GLU A 263 -14.03 29.95 13.46
N VAL A 264 -15.22 30.40 13.11
CA VAL A 264 -15.59 30.85 11.76
C VAL A 264 -16.33 32.19 11.86
N ASP A 265 -15.74 33.21 11.24
CA ASP A 265 -16.36 34.50 10.94
C ASP A 265 -16.70 34.60 9.45
N LEU A 266 -17.39 35.69 9.06
CA LEU A 266 -17.76 35.90 7.66
C LEU A 266 -16.53 36.05 6.73
N GLU A 267 -15.43 36.60 7.22
CA GLU A 267 -14.26 36.95 6.41
C GLU A 267 -13.06 36.02 6.68
N ARG A 268 -13.02 35.32 7.81
CA ARG A 268 -11.88 34.48 8.21
C ARG A 268 -12.30 33.33 9.12
N SER A 269 -11.45 32.32 9.17
CA SER A 269 -11.60 31.17 10.08
C SER A 269 -10.29 30.86 10.76
N THR A 270 -10.37 30.29 11.95
CA THR A 270 -9.26 29.60 12.62
C THR A 270 -9.48 28.09 12.55
N TYR A 271 -8.41 27.31 12.69
CA TYR A 271 -8.44 25.89 12.43
C TYR A 271 -8.30 25.10 13.73
N ALA A 272 -8.88 23.90 13.75
CA ALA A 272 -8.78 22.95 14.84
C ALA A 272 -7.32 22.48 15.03
N ASP A 273 -7.05 21.88 16.18
CA ASP A 273 -5.79 21.19 16.44
C ASP A 273 -5.64 19.94 15.55
N LEU A 274 -4.40 19.44 15.43
CA LEU A 274 -4.13 18.17 14.75
C LEU A 274 -4.73 16.99 15.51
N PRO A 275 -5.21 16.01 14.79
CA PRO A 275 -5.20 15.83 13.33
C PRO A 275 -6.37 16.52 12.61
N HIS A 276 -7.40 17.00 13.32
CA HIS A 276 -8.67 17.46 12.77
C HIS A 276 -8.55 18.62 11.78
N LYS A 277 -7.54 19.48 11.93
CA LYS A 277 -7.19 20.53 10.95
C LYS A 277 -7.09 20.02 9.50
N LEU A 278 -6.70 18.76 9.32
CA LEU A 278 -6.50 18.14 8.01
C LEU A 278 -7.62 17.16 7.61
N GLU A 279 -8.67 17.05 8.46
CA GLU A 279 -9.81 16.16 8.27
C GLU A 279 -11.11 16.99 8.20
N ALA A 280 -11.53 17.39 6.99
CA ALA A 280 -12.72 18.23 6.82
C ALA A 280 -13.97 17.38 6.56
N GLY A 281 -15.08 17.77 7.22
CA GLY A 281 -16.39 17.11 7.07
C GLY A 281 -16.54 15.87 7.94
N THR A 282 -17.75 15.30 7.95
CA THR A 282 -17.99 14.03 8.65
C THR A 282 -17.11 12.93 8.09
N PRO A 283 -16.25 12.27 8.90
CA PRO A 283 -15.29 11.29 8.41
C PRO A 283 -15.95 9.95 8.11
N ALA A 284 -15.17 9.05 7.52
CA ALA A 284 -15.55 7.64 7.29
C ALA A 284 -15.48 6.87 8.63
N ILE A 285 -16.45 7.06 9.53
CA ILE A 285 -16.41 6.60 10.92
C ILE A 285 -16.38 5.07 10.99
N GLY A 286 -17.32 4.40 10.34
CA GLY A 286 -17.40 2.94 10.33
C GLY A 286 -16.16 2.28 9.73
N GLU A 287 -15.64 2.86 8.66
CA GLU A 287 -14.44 2.37 7.98
C GLU A 287 -13.18 2.56 8.84
N ALA A 288 -13.07 3.66 9.59
CA ALA A 288 -11.97 3.88 10.51
C ALA A 288 -12.00 2.87 11.69
N ILE A 289 -13.19 2.64 12.27
CA ILE A 289 -13.38 1.61 13.31
C ILE A 289 -12.99 0.22 12.78
N ALA A 290 -13.42 -0.11 11.56
CA ALA A 290 -13.08 -1.38 10.92
C ALA A 290 -11.58 -1.47 10.53
N LEU A 291 -10.90 -0.34 10.21
CA LEU A 291 -9.44 -0.30 10.08
C LEU A 291 -8.77 -0.62 11.43
N GLY A 292 -9.29 -0.09 12.53
CA GLY A 292 -8.82 -0.44 13.87
C GLY A 292 -8.93 -1.94 14.16
N ALA A 293 -10.05 -2.58 13.75
CA ALA A 293 -10.22 -4.03 13.87
C ALA A 293 -9.25 -4.83 12.96
N ALA A 294 -8.94 -4.32 11.75
CA ALA A 294 -7.97 -4.94 10.87
C ALA A 294 -6.54 -4.89 11.46
N ILE A 295 -6.17 -3.76 12.09
CA ILE A 295 -4.88 -3.61 12.79
C ILE A 295 -4.78 -4.57 13.97
N ASP A 296 -5.85 -4.71 14.77
CA ASP A 296 -5.87 -5.68 15.86
C ASP A 296 -5.67 -7.11 15.33
N TYR A 297 -6.34 -7.46 14.22
CA TYR A 297 -6.24 -8.77 13.60
C TYR A 297 -4.81 -9.06 13.10
N LEU A 298 -4.21 -8.13 12.36
CA LEU A 298 -2.82 -8.26 11.86
C LEU A 298 -1.81 -8.32 13.02
N SER A 299 -2.00 -7.48 14.04
CA SER A 299 -1.13 -7.44 15.23
C SER A 299 -1.21 -8.72 16.05
N ALA A 300 -2.38 -9.36 16.14
CA ALA A 300 -2.57 -10.63 16.84
C ALA A 300 -1.86 -11.80 16.15
N ILE A 301 -1.76 -11.78 14.80
CA ILE A 301 -0.95 -12.75 14.05
C ILE A 301 0.53 -12.42 14.21
N GLY A 302 0.87 -11.13 14.21
CA GLY A 302 2.23 -10.59 14.28
C GLY A 302 2.83 -10.35 12.90
N MET A 303 3.23 -9.11 12.63
CA MET A 303 3.76 -8.70 11.32
C MET A 303 5.02 -9.47 10.92
N ASP A 304 5.91 -9.78 11.87
CA ASP A 304 7.10 -10.60 11.60
C ASP A 304 6.75 -12.05 11.22
N ALA A 305 5.68 -12.61 11.79
CA ALA A 305 5.22 -13.94 11.44
C ALA A 305 4.60 -13.95 10.03
N ILE A 306 3.80 -12.92 9.71
CA ILE A 306 3.27 -12.70 8.37
C ILE A 306 4.40 -12.61 7.36
N HIS A 307 5.39 -11.74 7.60
CA HIS A 307 6.53 -11.54 6.69
C HIS A 307 7.32 -12.83 6.45
N ARG A 308 7.62 -13.60 7.51
CA ARG A 308 8.33 -14.88 7.36
C ARG A 308 7.54 -15.89 6.52
N TYR A 309 6.24 -16.00 6.75
CA TYR A 309 5.41 -16.90 5.97
C TYR A 309 5.31 -16.47 4.50
N GLU A 310 5.17 -15.19 4.25
CA GLU A 310 5.16 -14.63 2.89
C GLU A 310 6.50 -14.79 2.18
N ALA A 311 7.62 -14.77 2.88
CA ALA A 311 8.93 -15.10 2.32
C ALA A 311 8.99 -16.56 1.84
N GLU A 312 8.41 -17.50 2.59
CA GLU A 312 8.26 -18.90 2.18
C GLU A 312 7.40 -19.02 0.91
N LEU A 313 6.24 -18.37 0.88
CA LEU A 313 5.37 -18.31 -0.30
C LEU A 313 6.08 -17.70 -1.51
N THR A 314 6.84 -16.63 -1.30
CA THR A 314 7.60 -15.92 -2.33
C THR A 314 8.63 -16.84 -2.99
N ARG A 315 9.42 -17.53 -2.18
CA ARG A 315 10.39 -18.50 -2.68
C ARG A 315 9.71 -19.55 -3.55
N HIS A 316 8.62 -20.16 -3.03
CA HIS A 316 7.88 -21.19 -3.76
C HIS A 316 7.30 -20.65 -5.09
N LEU A 317 6.71 -19.45 -5.08
CA LEU A 317 6.18 -18.80 -6.29
C LEU A 317 7.27 -18.62 -7.35
N PHE A 318 8.46 -18.15 -6.94
CA PHE A 318 9.58 -17.94 -7.84
C PHE A 318 10.16 -19.24 -8.40
N ASP A 319 10.25 -20.28 -7.56
CA ASP A 319 10.68 -21.63 -8.00
C ASP A 319 9.69 -22.19 -9.02
N ARG A 320 8.39 -22.07 -8.77
CA ARG A 320 7.35 -22.59 -9.68
C ARG A 320 7.29 -21.83 -11.00
N LEU A 321 7.28 -20.50 -10.96
CA LEU A 321 7.24 -19.67 -12.18
C LEU A 321 8.55 -19.78 -12.98
N GLY A 322 9.70 -19.81 -12.30
CA GLY A 322 11.01 -19.92 -12.94
C GLY A 322 11.24 -21.26 -13.65
N ALA A 323 10.49 -22.31 -13.30
CA ALA A 323 10.52 -23.60 -13.97
C ALA A 323 9.65 -23.66 -15.25
N ILE A 324 8.79 -22.65 -15.50
CA ILE A 324 7.92 -22.62 -16.67
C ILE A 324 8.64 -21.94 -17.83
N PRO A 325 8.84 -22.62 -18.97
CA PRO A 325 9.47 -22.03 -20.15
C PRO A 325 8.74 -20.77 -20.63
N LYS A 326 9.50 -19.81 -21.19
CA LYS A 326 8.99 -18.53 -21.73
C LYS A 326 8.42 -17.55 -20.72
N VAL A 327 8.40 -17.87 -19.42
CA VAL A 327 8.04 -16.92 -18.36
C VAL A 327 9.26 -16.06 -18.01
N ARG A 328 9.12 -14.74 -18.08
CA ARG A 328 10.06 -13.77 -17.54
C ARG A 328 9.43 -13.06 -16.34
N ILE A 329 10.05 -13.16 -15.18
CA ILE A 329 9.65 -12.45 -13.97
C ILE A 329 10.47 -11.16 -13.88
N TYR A 330 9.82 -10.05 -13.48
CA TYR A 330 10.43 -8.74 -13.32
C TYR A 330 10.74 -8.43 -11.85
N GLY A 331 11.75 -7.59 -11.65
CA GLY A 331 12.27 -7.22 -10.35
C GLY A 331 13.30 -8.20 -9.78
N PRO A 332 13.94 -7.83 -8.66
CA PRO A 332 15.02 -8.63 -8.07
C PRO A 332 14.50 -10.02 -7.67
N ARG A 333 15.37 -11.02 -7.75
CA ARG A 333 15.05 -12.34 -7.19
C ARG A 333 15.02 -12.30 -5.66
N PRO A 334 14.16 -13.09 -5.01
CA PRO A 334 14.19 -13.22 -3.56
C PRO A 334 15.56 -13.77 -3.11
N GLN A 335 15.96 -13.46 -1.87
CA GLN A 335 17.08 -14.12 -1.23
C GLN A 335 16.78 -15.62 -1.04
N ALA A 336 17.79 -16.40 -0.66
CA ALA A 336 17.62 -17.86 -0.52
C ALA A 336 16.54 -18.28 0.48
N ASP A 337 16.28 -17.44 1.50
CA ASP A 337 15.21 -17.62 2.47
C ASP A 337 13.86 -17.02 2.04
N GLY A 338 13.78 -16.42 0.85
CA GLY A 338 12.59 -15.76 0.30
C GLY A 338 12.45 -14.28 0.68
N SER A 339 13.32 -13.74 1.53
CA SER A 339 13.30 -12.35 1.96
C SER A 339 13.83 -11.38 0.88
N GLY A 340 13.85 -10.10 1.20
CA GLY A 340 14.39 -9.04 0.35
C GLY A 340 13.40 -8.53 -0.71
N ARG A 341 12.17 -9.07 -0.76
CA ARG A 341 11.10 -8.60 -1.64
C ARG A 341 9.71 -8.92 -1.10
N ALA A 342 8.70 -8.27 -1.68
CA ALA A 342 7.30 -8.57 -1.41
C ALA A 342 6.84 -9.87 -2.08
N ALA A 343 5.80 -10.48 -1.52
CA ALA A 343 5.18 -11.73 -1.98
C ALA A 343 4.35 -11.53 -3.26
N LEU A 344 4.98 -11.06 -4.33
CA LEU A 344 4.36 -10.86 -5.64
C LEU A 344 5.35 -11.13 -6.77
N ALA A 345 4.82 -11.46 -7.96
CA ALA A 345 5.58 -11.58 -9.18
C ALA A 345 4.80 -10.92 -10.33
N ALA A 346 5.36 -9.85 -10.90
CA ALA A 346 4.95 -9.39 -12.22
C ALA A 346 5.76 -10.17 -13.27
N PHE A 347 5.08 -10.65 -14.31
CA PHE A 347 5.71 -11.49 -15.32
C PHE A 347 5.07 -11.32 -16.69
N THR A 348 5.83 -11.68 -17.73
CA THR A 348 5.34 -11.84 -19.09
C THR A 348 5.57 -13.28 -19.55
N VAL A 349 4.81 -13.71 -20.54
CA VAL A 349 5.03 -14.96 -21.25
C VAL A 349 5.27 -14.61 -22.71
N ASP A 350 6.37 -15.12 -23.27
CA ASP A 350 6.73 -14.83 -24.65
C ASP A 350 5.64 -15.31 -25.62
N GLY A 351 5.17 -14.38 -26.48
CA GLY A 351 4.12 -14.63 -27.48
C GLY A 351 2.68 -14.63 -26.94
N ILE A 352 2.43 -14.36 -25.62
CA ILE A 352 1.08 -14.34 -25.06
C ILE A 352 0.83 -13.02 -24.34
N HIS A 353 -0.27 -12.34 -24.70
CA HIS A 353 -0.62 -11.08 -24.04
C HIS A 353 -1.09 -11.32 -22.58
N ALA A 354 -0.70 -10.44 -21.66
CA ALA A 354 -1.01 -10.58 -20.24
C ALA A 354 -2.53 -10.66 -19.94
N HIS A 355 -3.36 -9.98 -20.73
CA HIS A 355 -4.81 -10.04 -20.60
C HIS A 355 -5.35 -11.43 -20.91
N ASP A 356 -4.85 -12.07 -21.96
CA ASP A 356 -5.29 -13.42 -22.36
C ASP A 356 -4.92 -14.43 -21.27
N LEU A 357 -3.69 -14.32 -20.70
CA LEU A 357 -3.28 -15.13 -19.54
C LEU A 357 -4.24 -14.99 -18.37
N SER A 358 -4.60 -13.76 -17.99
CA SER A 358 -5.50 -13.54 -16.85
C SER A 358 -6.92 -14.04 -17.13
N SER A 359 -7.40 -13.92 -18.38
CA SER A 359 -8.73 -14.40 -18.77
C SER A 359 -8.83 -15.94 -18.76
N PHE A 360 -7.80 -16.62 -19.22
CA PHE A 360 -7.75 -18.10 -19.18
C PHE A 360 -7.62 -18.63 -17.75
N LEU A 361 -6.79 -18.00 -16.92
CA LEU A 361 -6.64 -18.36 -15.52
C LEU A 361 -7.92 -18.12 -14.71
N ASP A 362 -8.70 -17.08 -15.03
CA ASP A 362 -9.99 -16.83 -14.41
C ASP A 362 -10.98 -17.99 -14.65
N GLN A 363 -10.97 -18.62 -15.83
CA GLN A 363 -11.79 -19.81 -16.11
C GLN A 363 -11.43 -21.02 -15.19
N GLU A 364 -10.20 -21.04 -14.71
CA GLU A 364 -9.71 -22.02 -13.73
C GLU A 364 -9.93 -21.58 -12.27
N GLY A 365 -10.68 -20.49 -12.04
CA GLY A 365 -10.95 -19.91 -10.72
C GLY A 365 -9.75 -19.22 -10.09
N ILE A 366 -8.75 -18.81 -10.89
CA ILE A 366 -7.50 -18.18 -10.42
C ILE A 366 -7.51 -16.69 -10.79
N ALA A 367 -7.63 -15.85 -9.78
CA ALA A 367 -7.68 -14.39 -9.93
C ALA A 367 -6.27 -13.80 -9.85
N ILE A 368 -5.76 -13.31 -10.98
CA ILE A 368 -4.55 -12.49 -11.09
C ILE A 368 -4.88 -11.17 -11.78
N ARG A 369 -3.94 -10.25 -11.81
CA ARG A 369 -4.09 -8.97 -12.52
C ARG A 369 -3.25 -8.91 -13.78
N SER A 370 -3.76 -8.21 -14.82
CA SER A 370 -3.01 -7.86 -16.02
C SER A 370 -3.02 -6.35 -16.27
N GLY A 371 -2.02 -5.83 -16.97
CA GLY A 371 -1.91 -4.44 -17.39
C GLY A 371 -0.66 -3.74 -16.86
N HIS A 372 -0.76 -2.42 -16.60
CA HIS A 372 0.36 -1.59 -16.13
C HIS A 372 0.47 -1.50 -14.59
N HIS A 373 -0.42 -2.10 -13.84
CA HIS A 373 -0.48 -2.07 -12.36
C HIS A 373 -0.37 -0.66 -11.75
N CYS A 374 -0.88 0.36 -12.47
CA CYS A 374 -0.72 1.78 -12.16
C CYS A 374 0.74 2.25 -12.08
N THR A 375 1.66 1.63 -12.83
CA THR A 375 3.08 1.97 -12.96
C THR A 375 3.46 2.04 -14.45
N GLN A 376 2.73 2.81 -15.25
CA GLN A 376 2.96 2.90 -16.70
C GLN A 376 4.37 3.38 -17.07
N PRO A 377 5.00 4.37 -16.39
CA PRO A 377 6.38 4.74 -16.66
C PRO A 377 7.38 3.59 -16.45
N LEU A 378 7.15 2.73 -15.44
CA LEU A 378 7.95 1.54 -15.21
C LEU A 378 7.87 0.56 -16.40
N HIS A 379 6.66 0.28 -16.89
CA HIS A 379 6.48 -0.61 -18.05
C HIS A 379 7.19 -0.08 -19.29
N LYS A 380 7.18 1.24 -19.49
CA LYS A 380 7.95 1.90 -20.55
C LYS A 380 9.46 1.72 -20.36
N SER A 381 9.99 1.88 -19.14
CA SER A 381 11.42 1.69 -18.85
C SER A 381 11.88 0.24 -19.02
N LEU A 382 11.00 -0.73 -18.76
CA LEU A 382 11.22 -2.15 -18.98
C LEU A 382 11.02 -2.58 -20.45
N ASN A 383 10.56 -1.64 -21.30
CA ASN A 383 10.22 -1.89 -22.71
C ASN A 383 9.20 -3.03 -22.90
N ILE A 384 8.14 -3.03 -22.08
CA ILE A 384 7.04 -3.98 -22.16
C ILE A 384 5.70 -3.26 -22.24
N ALA A 385 4.76 -3.83 -23.01
CA ALA A 385 3.43 -3.25 -23.19
C ALA A 385 2.54 -3.44 -21.94
N SER A 386 2.65 -4.60 -21.30
CA SER A 386 1.88 -4.94 -20.08
C SER A 386 2.51 -6.17 -19.43
N SER A 387 2.14 -6.45 -18.18
CA SER A 387 2.52 -7.67 -17.47
C SER A 387 1.31 -8.30 -16.78
N ALA A 388 1.35 -9.59 -16.52
CA ALA A 388 0.51 -10.27 -15.54
C ALA A 388 1.17 -10.14 -14.17
N ARG A 389 0.37 -10.13 -13.09
CA ARG A 389 0.89 -10.07 -11.72
C ARG A 389 0.11 -11.02 -10.82
N ALA A 390 0.80 -11.97 -10.22
CA ALA A 390 0.33 -12.75 -9.09
C ALA A 390 0.86 -12.13 -7.80
N SER A 391 -0.01 -11.86 -6.83
CA SER A 391 0.36 -11.28 -5.53
C SER A 391 -0.33 -12.03 -4.40
N LEU A 392 0.48 -12.45 -3.44
CA LEU A 392 0.10 -13.31 -2.33
C LEU A 392 -0.14 -12.49 -1.06
N TYR A 393 -0.79 -13.12 -0.09
CA TYR A 393 -0.92 -12.62 1.27
C TYR A 393 -0.91 -13.79 2.25
N PHE A 394 -0.85 -13.53 3.55
CA PHE A 394 -0.66 -14.55 4.60
C PHE A 394 -1.75 -15.63 4.66
N TYR A 395 -2.89 -15.48 4.00
CA TYR A 395 -3.93 -16.52 3.90
C TYR A 395 -3.82 -17.39 2.65
N ASN A 396 -2.88 -17.10 1.73
CA ASN A 396 -2.62 -17.97 0.59
C ASN A 396 -1.82 -19.20 1.01
N THR A 397 -1.92 -20.28 0.23
CA THR A 397 -1.25 -21.54 0.52
C THR A 397 -0.28 -21.96 -0.59
N ILE A 398 0.63 -22.87 -0.27
CA ILE A 398 1.56 -23.47 -1.23
C ILE A 398 0.80 -24.18 -2.35
N GLU A 399 -0.29 -24.87 -2.01
CA GLU A 399 -1.14 -25.60 -2.97
C GLU A 399 -1.83 -24.66 -3.98
N GLU A 400 -2.21 -23.44 -3.55
CA GLU A 400 -2.74 -22.43 -4.45
C GLU A 400 -1.69 -21.96 -5.47
N ILE A 401 -0.43 -21.82 -5.06
CA ILE A 401 0.69 -21.48 -5.95
C ILE A 401 0.95 -22.63 -6.94
N ASP A 402 0.93 -23.88 -6.48
CA ASP A 402 1.09 -25.05 -7.34
C ASP A 402 -0.01 -25.14 -8.38
N ARG A 403 -1.26 -24.92 -7.97
CA ARG A 403 -2.41 -24.91 -8.88
C ARG A 403 -2.31 -23.78 -9.89
N PHE A 404 -1.90 -22.58 -9.47
CA PHE A 404 -1.64 -21.45 -10.36
C PHE A 404 -0.56 -21.79 -11.40
N ALA A 405 0.58 -22.35 -10.98
CA ALA A 405 1.68 -22.70 -11.89
C ALA A 405 1.27 -23.79 -12.89
N GLN A 406 0.47 -24.78 -12.46
CA GLN A 406 -0.06 -25.83 -13.35
C GLN A 406 -1.03 -25.23 -14.39
N ALA A 407 -1.98 -24.39 -13.97
CA ALA A 407 -2.92 -23.74 -14.87
C ALA A 407 -2.22 -22.81 -15.86
N LEU A 408 -1.23 -22.04 -15.40
CA LEU A 408 -0.41 -21.17 -16.26
C LEU A 408 0.34 -21.99 -17.32
N HIS A 409 0.95 -23.10 -16.93
CA HIS A 409 1.66 -23.99 -17.88
C HIS A 409 0.70 -24.60 -18.90
N ALA A 410 -0.49 -25.06 -18.48
CA ALA A 410 -1.52 -25.56 -19.38
C ALA A 410 -2.00 -24.48 -20.37
N THR A 411 -2.22 -23.25 -19.90
CA THR A 411 -2.58 -22.10 -20.73
C THR A 411 -1.52 -21.81 -21.78
N ILE A 412 -0.25 -21.81 -21.41
CA ILE A 412 0.87 -21.59 -22.35
C ILE A 412 0.90 -22.68 -23.42
N ASN A 413 0.75 -23.95 -23.04
CA ASN A 413 0.73 -25.08 -24.00
C ASN A 413 -0.45 -24.98 -24.97
N PHE A 414 -1.63 -24.54 -24.48
CA PHE A 414 -2.79 -24.31 -25.35
C PHE A 414 -2.50 -23.26 -26.42
N PHE A 415 -1.99 -22.07 -26.05
CA PHE A 415 -1.64 -21.03 -27.02
C PHE A 415 -0.57 -21.46 -28.01
N GLN A 416 0.36 -22.31 -27.60
CA GLN A 416 1.39 -22.86 -28.51
C GLN A 416 0.83 -23.90 -29.51
N SER A 417 -0.28 -24.55 -29.16
CA SER A 417 -0.90 -25.55 -30.06
C SER A 417 -1.83 -24.94 -31.11
N VAL A 418 -2.28 -23.70 -30.91
CA VAL A 418 -3.24 -23.01 -31.81
C VAL A 418 -2.64 -21.81 -32.54
N GLY A 419 -1.40 -21.41 -32.24
CA GLY A 419 -0.63 -20.36 -32.92
C GLY A 419 0.54 -20.94 -33.67
#